data_a5c0c9f5c45327b6fbe192c05caaefdc
#
_entry.id   a5c0c9f5c45327b6fbe192c05caaefdc
#
_cell.length_a   1.000
_cell.length_b   1.000
_cell.length_c   1.000
_cell.angle_alpha   90.00
_cell.angle_beta   90.00
_cell.angle_gamma   90.00
#
_symmetry.space_group_name_H-M   'P 1'
#
loop_
_entity.id
_entity.type
_entity.pdbx_description
1 polymer ?
#
loop_
_entity_poly.entity_id
_entity_poly.type
_entity_poly.pdbx_seq_one_letter_code
_entity_poly.pdbx_strand_id
1 'polypeptide(L)'
;LLNSCVTKSDVLSNNTSVLIEEPAKNLREAIDINNRKIYEFDEIQLSASLGITEECEQIRGLAGTGKTVILAIKAAKLHRTDKNLKIAYVFYTKSLYTQVKGLVRKYYNKLTGEEPDWDKLKILHGWGGRTTGEGFYYNICNDNGLIAQSYNDVGYAKSPFGEACARILDKKLIREYDYVLVDEAQDMPPEFFRLVERVTKQPSKIVIAYDQLQTITDVEMPQFDKLFSEDIQLKKQYDHILKKSYRNHINVLMVAVAFGFGMYSPDKKMVQIINDKANWEALGFEVECTEKQDGNIENGTEVIIKRPSENSPNNIDKTYNKYDTMNFAIYDDRMAEIAEVCKKINELVTVEKVRPEDIMLIDLEPKAKSVLVSIQQILCTEYNINAKIPGITEDPRTFIAEDRITLTVPRLAKGNEVPIVFVIGGETIYGATSLASKRLCRNSLFISLTRAKGWAFLSGAGDNAQYLKDEYDEIHSSKSEFHFVFPSEQEIQNMSKLDYLLKENKLEETQKKADDLSKMLEDIEQLERLKLVLDDATRERLKELAKEI
;
A
#
# COMPACT_ATOMS: atom_id res chain seq x y z
N LEU A 1 -8.38 -23.06 -26.07
CA LEU A 1 -6.90 -23.15 -26.21
C LEU A 1 -6.13 -22.33 -25.16
N LEU A 2 -6.80 -21.62 -24.24
CA LEU A 2 -6.15 -20.78 -23.20
C LEU A 2 -6.06 -21.45 -21.81
N ASN A 3 -6.56 -22.67 -21.66
CA ASN A 3 -6.55 -23.40 -20.38
C ASN A 3 -5.47 -24.50 -20.27
N SER A 4 -4.52 -24.58 -21.20
CA SER A 4 -3.59 -25.73 -21.28
C SER A 4 -2.12 -25.41 -20.97
N CYS A 5 -1.82 -24.27 -20.37
CA CYS A 5 -0.42 -23.92 -20.07
C CYS A 5 -0.16 -23.62 -18.60
N VAL A 6 -0.67 -24.37 -17.70
CA VAL A 6 -0.15 -24.73 -16.37
C VAL A 6 -1.27 -25.54 -15.69
N THR A 7 -1.18 -26.85 -15.71
CA THR A 7 -2.08 -27.70 -14.93
C THR A 7 -1.65 -27.65 -13.46
N LYS A 8 -2.60 -27.77 -12.54
CA LYS A 8 -2.35 -27.88 -11.09
C LYS A 8 -1.31 -28.94 -10.73
N SER A 9 -1.07 -29.91 -11.61
CA SER A 9 -0.09 -30.98 -11.43
C SER A 9 1.36 -30.53 -11.60
N ASP A 10 1.64 -29.49 -12.42
CA ASP A 10 3.00 -29.02 -12.65
C ASP A 10 3.52 -28.15 -11.48
N VAL A 11 2.62 -27.61 -10.67
CA VAL A 11 2.96 -26.85 -9.45
C VAL A 11 3.11 -27.76 -8.23
N LEU A 12 2.53 -28.97 -8.25
CA LEU A 12 2.52 -29.91 -7.12
C LEU A 12 3.49 -31.08 -7.26
N SER A 13 4.17 -31.25 -8.39
CA SER A 13 5.09 -32.37 -8.62
C SER A 13 6.57 -32.08 -8.36
N ASN A 14 6.92 -30.85 -8.04
CA ASN A 14 8.24 -30.62 -7.45
C ASN A 14 8.16 -30.98 -5.96
N ASN A 15 8.60 -32.18 -5.62
CA ASN A 15 9.04 -32.51 -4.28
C ASN A 15 9.93 -31.39 -3.76
N THR A 16 9.34 -30.45 -3.05
CA THR A 16 10.06 -29.60 -2.11
C THR A 16 10.51 -30.54 -0.99
N SER A 17 11.65 -31.20 -1.19
CA SER A 17 12.54 -31.48 -0.08
C SER A 17 12.66 -30.13 0.63
N VAL A 18 12.17 -30.08 1.86
CA VAL A 18 12.47 -28.98 2.79
C VAL A 18 13.99 -29.01 2.92
N LEU A 19 14.68 -28.32 2.02
CA LEU A 19 16.07 -27.97 2.22
C LEU A 19 16.02 -27.15 3.51
N ILE A 20 16.52 -27.73 4.61
CA ILE A 20 16.83 -26.99 5.81
C ILE A 20 17.84 -25.96 5.34
N GLU A 21 17.35 -24.74 5.01
CA GLU A 21 18.24 -23.64 4.64
C GLU A 21 19.12 -23.41 5.86
N GLU A 22 20.43 -23.53 5.68
CA GLU A 22 21.37 -23.13 6.74
C GLU A 22 21.07 -21.67 7.11
N PRO A 23 21.11 -21.31 8.41
CA PRO A 23 20.90 -19.92 8.82
C PRO A 23 21.95 -19.03 8.13
N ALA A 24 21.50 -17.84 7.66
CA ALA A 24 22.36 -16.90 6.97
C ALA A 24 23.51 -16.46 7.89
N LYS A 25 24.73 -16.37 7.34
CA LYS A 25 25.95 -16.01 8.09
C LYS A 25 26.03 -14.49 8.35
N ASN A 26 25.40 -13.70 7.54
CA ASN A 26 25.35 -12.25 7.62
C ASN A 26 24.04 -11.72 7.00
N LEU A 27 23.79 -10.44 7.19
CA LEU A 27 22.56 -9.79 6.72
C LEU A 27 22.45 -9.80 5.19
N ARG A 28 23.56 -9.75 4.45
CA ARG A 28 23.58 -9.83 2.99
C ARG A 28 22.98 -11.16 2.49
N GLU A 29 23.41 -12.27 3.06
CA GLU A 29 22.88 -13.59 2.69
C GLU A 29 21.39 -13.70 3.02
N ALA A 30 20.96 -13.16 4.17
CA ALA A 30 19.56 -13.11 4.54
C ALA A 30 18.71 -12.30 3.56
N ILE A 31 19.22 -11.16 3.10
CA ILE A 31 18.58 -10.33 2.07
C ILE A 31 18.43 -11.11 0.77
N ASP A 32 19.47 -11.80 0.32
CA ASP A 32 19.44 -12.56 -0.93
C ASP A 32 18.45 -13.75 -0.84
N ILE A 33 18.34 -14.40 0.31
CA ILE A 33 17.33 -15.45 0.59
C ILE A 33 15.92 -14.83 0.55
N ASN A 34 15.70 -13.72 1.27
CA ASN A 34 14.39 -13.09 1.31
C ASN A 34 13.94 -12.57 -0.06
N ASN A 35 14.84 -11.98 -0.84
CA ASN A 35 14.52 -11.53 -2.19
C ASN A 35 14.10 -12.69 -3.11
N ARG A 36 14.69 -13.89 -2.96
CA ARG A 36 14.26 -15.11 -3.68
C ARG A 36 12.85 -15.52 -3.26
N LYS A 37 12.56 -15.56 -1.95
CA LYS A 37 11.21 -15.89 -1.43
C LYS A 37 10.15 -14.90 -1.89
N ILE A 38 10.44 -13.60 -1.85
CA ILE A 38 9.54 -12.57 -2.39
C ILE A 38 9.30 -12.79 -3.89
N TYR A 39 10.32 -13.17 -4.64
CA TYR A 39 10.18 -13.49 -6.06
C TYR A 39 9.23 -14.67 -6.28
N GLU A 40 9.32 -15.73 -5.48
CA GLU A 40 8.41 -16.88 -5.53
C GLU A 40 6.97 -16.49 -5.18
N PHE A 41 6.77 -15.58 -4.22
CA PHE A 41 5.45 -15.03 -3.91
C PHE A 41 4.88 -14.19 -5.07
N ASP A 42 5.71 -13.39 -5.74
CA ASP A 42 5.31 -12.68 -6.95
C ASP A 42 4.85 -13.65 -8.06
N GLU A 43 5.47 -14.84 -8.17
CA GLU A 43 5.05 -15.89 -9.09
C GLU A 43 3.69 -16.52 -8.71
N ILE A 44 3.42 -16.69 -7.41
CA ILE A 44 2.12 -17.16 -6.92
C ILE A 44 1.05 -16.12 -7.25
N GLN A 45 1.34 -14.83 -7.06
CA GLN A 45 0.46 -13.74 -7.47
C GLN A 45 0.24 -13.72 -8.99
N LEU A 46 1.26 -14.06 -9.77
CA LEU A 46 1.16 -14.21 -11.22
C LEU A 46 0.16 -15.29 -11.61
N SER A 47 0.21 -16.46 -10.96
CA SER A 47 -0.71 -17.57 -11.21
C SER A 47 -2.15 -17.22 -10.80
N ALA A 48 -2.30 -16.47 -9.71
CA ALA A 48 -3.58 -15.95 -9.21
C ALA A 48 -3.97 -14.62 -9.84
N SER A 49 -3.14 -14.08 -10.77
CA SER A 49 -3.40 -12.77 -11.35
C SER A 49 -4.73 -12.76 -12.09
N LEU A 50 -5.47 -11.73 -11.79
CA LEU A 50 -6.75 -11.41 -12.37
C LEU A 50 -6.71 -11.54 -13.90
N GLY A 51 -7.72 -12.19 -14.46
CA GLY A 51 -7.85 -12.30 -15.92
C GLY A 51 -7.90 -10.93 -16.61
N ILE A 52 -7.78 -10.92 -17.93
CA ILE A 52 -8.12 -9.74 -18.72
C ILE A 52 -9.64 -9.62 -18.71
N THR A 53 -10.16 -8.45 -18.38
CA THR A 53 -11.59 -8.15 -18.38
C THR A 53 -11.88 -6.96 -19.30
N GLU A 54 -13.09 -6.92 -19.81
CA GLU A 54 -13.66 -5.80 -20.55
C GLU A 54 -14.38 -4.81 -19.61
N GLU A 55 -14.36 -5.07 -18.30
CA GLU A 55 -15.03 -4.30 -17.26
C GLU A 55 -14.04 -3.51 -16.42
N CYS A 56 -14.52 -2.48 -15.73
CA CYS A 56 -13.72 -1.76 -14.74
C CYS A 56 -13.29 -2.68 -13.61
N GLU A 57 -12.05 -2.53 -13.18
CA GLU A 57 -11.50 -3.28 -12.05
C GLU A 57 -10.92 -2.36 -10.98
N GLN A 58 -11.06 -2.80 -9.76
CA GLN A 58 -10.46 -2.16 -8.59
C GLN A 58 -9.62 -3.17 -7.83
N ILE A 59 -8.39 -2.78 -7.49
CA ILE A 59 -7.45 -3.61 -6.73
C ILE A 59 -7.04 -2.85 -5.47
N ARG A 60 -7.39 -3.36 -4.30
CA ARG A 60 -7.15 -2.72 -3.00
C ARG A 60 -6.34 -3.63 -2.08
N GLY A 61 -5.69 -3.06 -1.11
CA GLY A 61 -4.94 -3.80 -0.09
C GLY A 61 -3.86 -2.94 0.55
N LEU A 62 -3.34 -3.41 1.65
CA LEU A 62 -2.27 -2.73 2.40
C LEU A 62 -0.95 -2.70 1.62
N ALA A 63 0.04 -2.01 2.20
CA ALA A 63 1.41 -2.05 1.72
C ALA A 63 1.93 -3.50 1.59
N GLY A 64 2.79 -3.76 0.62
CA GLY A 64 3.41 -5.08 0.41
C GLY A 64 2.50 -6.18 -0.15
N THR A 65 1.23 -5.88 -0.49
CA THR A 65 0.29 -6.87 -1.05
C THR A 65 0.48 -7.15 -2.54
N GLY A 66 1.35 -6.39 -3.24
CA GLY A 66 1.70 -6.66 -4.65
C GLY A 66 0.82 -5.97 -5.69
N LYS A 67 0.06 -4.94 -5.35
CA LYS A 67 -0.80 -4.17 -6.29
C LYS A 67 -0.08 -3.77 -7.59
N THR A 68 1.08 -3.11 -7.47
CA THR A 68 1.93 -2.71 -8.61
C THR A 68 2.37 -3.89 -9.47
N VAL A 69 2.69 -5.05 -8.84
CA VAL A 69 3.08 -6.27 -9.55
C VAL A 69 1.91 -6.80 -10.37
N ILE A 70 0.73 -6.89 -9.77
CA ILE A 70 -0.50 -7.35 -10.46
C ILE A 70 -0.83 -6.44 -11.65
N LEU A 71 -0.76 -5.12 -11.47
CA LEU A 71 -0.97 -4.17 -12.58
C LEU A 71 0.08 -4.33 -13.69
N ALA A 72 1.36 -4.52 -13.34
CA ALA A 72 2.43 -4.72 -14.33
C ALA A 72 2.24 -6.03 -15.12
N ILE A 73 1.82 -7.11 -14.44
CA ILE A 73 1.46 -8.38 -15.08
C ILE A 73 0.28 -8.19 -16.02
N LYS A 74 -0.76 -7.47 -15.57
CA LYS A 74 -1.94 -7.19 -16.37
C LYS A 74 -1.59 -6.38 -17.62
N ALA A 75 -0.77 -5.34 -17.50
CA ALA A 75 -0.26 -4.58 -18.64
C ALA A 75 0.51 -5.46 -19.65
N ALA A 76 1.39 -6.32 -19.15
CA ALA A 76 2.15 -7.27 -19.98
C ALA A 76 1.23 -8.28 -20.69
N LYS A 77 0.22 -8.84 -20.01
CA LYS A 77 -0.76 -9.76 -20.59
C LYS A 77 -1.61 -9.09 -21.67
N LEU A 78 -2.12 -7.87 -21.40
CA LEU A 78 -2.89 -7.09 -22.37
C LEU A 78 -2.09 -6.86 -23.65
N HIS A 79 -0.86 -6.37 -23.53
CA HIS A 79 0.02 -6.11 -24.66
C HIS A 79 0.41 -7.38 -25.44
N ARG A 80 0.54 -8.53 -24.75
CA ARG A 80 0.74 -9.83 -25.41
C ARG A 80 -0.48 -10.26 -26.21
N THR A 81 -1.70 -9.99 -25.72
CA THR A 81 -2.95 -10.42 -26.38
C THR A 81 -3.13 -9.72 -27.72
N ASP A 82 -2.84 -8.43 -27.77
CA ASP A 82 -2.80 -7.65 -29.02
C ASP A 82 -1.77 -6.52 -28.89
N LYS A 83 -0.69 -6.62 -29.68
CA LYS A 83 0.40 -5.62 -29.71
C LYS A 83 -0.04 -4.23 -30.22
N ASN A 84 -1.21 -4.13 -30.85
CA ASN A 84 -1.74 -2.85 -31.35
C ASN A 84 -2.52 -2.05 -30.29
N LEU A 85 -2.91 -2.69 -29.18
CA LEU A 85 -3.61 -2.00 -28.09
C LEU A 85 -2.77 -0.83 -27.56
N LYS A 86 -3.38 0.34 -27.50
CA LYS A 86 -2.82 1.52 -26.85
C LYS A 86 -3.13 1.46 -25.36
N ILE A 87 -2.15 1.13 -24.57
CA ILE A 87 -2.25 0.94 -23.13
C ILE A 87 -1.49 2.06 -22.43
N ALA A 88 -2.15 2.76 -21.50
CA ALA A 88 -1.50 3.69 -20.59
C ALA A 88 -1.41 3.07 -19.19
N TYR A 89 -0.19 2.93 -18.67
CA TYR A 89 0.06 2.67 -17.25
C TYR A 89 0.44 3.98 -16.57
N VAL A 90 -0.40 4.45 -15.66
CA VAL A 90 -0.29 5.81 -15.12
C VAL A 90 -0.08 5.77 -13.61
N PHE A 91 0.79 6.64 -13.09
CA PHE A 91 1.04 6.86 -11.65
C PHE A 91 1.36 8.33 -11.38
N TYR A 92 1.25 8.73 -10.09
CA TYR A 92 1.50 10.12 -9.70
C TYR A 92 2.96 10.41 -9.39
N THR A 93 3.68 9.47 -8.77
CA THR A 93 5.04 9.70 -8.27
C THR A 93 6.10 9.27 -9.28
N LYS A 94 6.92 10.22 -9.77
CA LYS A 94 7.95 9.98 -10.82
C LYS A 94 8.97 8.89 -10.46
N SER A 95 9.24 8.66 -9.18
CA SER A 95 10.18 7.62 -8.71
C SER A 95 9.76 6.20 -9.07
N LEU A 96 8.46 5.97 -9.39
CA LEU A 96 7.94 4.67 -9.84
C LEU A 96 8.31 4.30 -11.27
N TYR A 97 8.74 5.26 -12.08
CA TYR A 97 8.93 5.04 -13.53
C TYR A 97 9.82 3.85 -13.86
N THR A 98 11.05 3.83 -13.32
CA THR A 98 12.03 2.77 -13.60
C THR A 98 11.56 1.42 -13.06
N GLN A 99 10.97 1.38 -11.87
CA GLN A 99 10.46 0.17 -11.25
C GLN A 99 9.32 -0.43 -12.07
N VAL A 100 8.29 0.35 -12.39
CA VAL A 100 7.13 -0.11 -13.17
C VAL A 100 7.57 -0.59 -14.54
N LYS A 101 8.41 0.20 -15.24
CA LYS A 101 8.94 -0.17 -16.55
C LYS A 101 9.73 -1.48 -16.49
N GLY A 102 10.55 -1.67 -15.45
CA GLY A 102 11.29 -2.89 -15.20
C GLY A 102 10.40 -4.11 -14.94
N LEU A 103 9.34 -3.95 -14.13
CA LEU A 103 8.37 -5.01 -13.86
C LEU A 103 7.60 -5.41 -15.12
N VAL A 104 7.06 -4.45 -15.87
CA VAL A 104 6.35 -4.73 -17.13
C VAL A 104 7.26 -5.45 -18.12
N ARG A 105 8.51 -4.97 -18.31
CA ARG A 105 9.52 -5.61 -19.15
C ARG A 105 9.77 -7.06 -18.72
N LYS A 106 10.02 -7.27 -17.42
CA LYS A 106 10.28 -8.61 -16.84
C LYS A 106 9.16 -9.58 -17.17
N TYR A 107 7.91 -9.20 -16.90
CA TYR A 107 6.78 -10.09 -17.12
C TYR A 107 6.42 -10.26 -18.59
N TYR A 108 6.54 -9.23 -19.41
CA TYR A 108 6.31 -9.34 -20.84
C TYR A 108 7.36 -10.26 -21.50
N ASN A 109 8.64 -10.06 -21.17
CA ASN A 109 9.73 -10.92 -21.66
C ASN A 109 9.54 -12.38 -21.22
N LYS A 110 9.13 -12.63 -19.96
CA LYS A 110 8.80 -13.97 -19.47
C LYS A 110 7.67 -14.63 -20.26
N LEU A 111 6.68 -13.84 -20.72
CA LEU A 111 5.52 -14.33 -21.44
C LEU A 111 5.76 -14.52 -22.94
N THR A 112 6.72 -13.80 -23.54
CA THR A 112 6.90 -13.72 -25.00
C THR A 112 8.32 -13.99 -25.47
N GLY A 113 9.33 -13.81 -24.61
CA GLY A 113 10.74 -13.78 -24.98
C GLY A 113 11.21 -12.47 -25.64
N GLU A 114 10.33 -11.45 -25.71
CA GLU A 114 10.55 -10.20 -26.44
C GLU A 114 10.48 -8.97 -25.54
N GLU A 115 10.94 -7.81 -26.03
CA GLU A 115 10.71 -6.50 -25.39
C GLU A 115 9.32 -5.98 -25.74
N PRO A 116 8.63 -5.25 -24.82
CA PRO A 116 7.37 -4.58 -25.12
C PRO A 116 7.54 -3.48 -26.17
N ASP A 117 6.50 -3.26 -26.98
CA ASP A 117 6.41 -2.05 -27.80
C ASP A 117 6.00 -0.86 -26.91
N TRP A 118 7.00 -0.05 -26.55
CA TRP A 118 6.80 1.10 -25.67
C TRP A 118 6.05 2.28 -26.33
N ASP A 119 5.83 2.26 -27.64
CA ASP A 119 4.97 3.23 -28.31
C ASP A 119 3.50 2.90 -28.13
N LYS A 120 3.18 1.64 -27.90
CA LYS A 120 1.82 1.13 -27.65
C LYS A 120 1.52 0.97 -26.17
N LEU A 121 2.48 0.46 -25.41
CA LEU A 121 2.38 0.33 -23.96
C LEU A 121 3.18 1.44 -23.28
N LYS A 122 2.52 2.54 -22.97
CA LYS A 122 3.14 3.74 -22.39
C LYS A 122 3.13 3.70 -20.88
N ILE A 123 4.29 3.97 -20.28
CA ILE A 123 4.46 4.14 -18.82
C ILE A 123 4.54 5.65 -18.55
N LEU A 124 3.55 6.22 -17.88
CA LEU A 124 3.35 7.67 -17.83
C LEU A 124 3.17 8.19 -16.41
N HIS A 125 3.80 9.31 -16.11
CA HIS A 125 3.43 10.15 -14.97
C HIS A 125 2.08 10.82 -15.25
N GLY A 126 1.20 10.95 -14.24
CA GLY A 126 -0.14 11.51 -14.43
C GLY A 126 -0.18 12.89 -15.08
N TRP A 127 0.68 13.81 -14.61
CA TRP A 127 0.70 15.19 -15.13
C TRP A 127 1.58 15.35 -16.38
N GLY A 128 2.91 15.12 -16.25
CA GLY A 128 3.89 15.47 -17.28
C GLY A 128 4.20 16.97 -17.30
N GLY A 129 4.77 17.47 -18.40
CA GLY A 129 5.05 18.90 -18.61
C GLY A 129 6.12 19.18 -19.65
N ARG A 130 6.25 20.44 -20.09
CA ARG A 130 7.16 20.88 -21.16
C ARG A 130 8.63 20.55 -20.86
N THR A 131 9.07 20.69 -19.62
CA THR A 131 10.45 20.44 -19.20
C THR A 131 10.72 18.98 -18.83
N THR A 132 9.70 18.25 -18.47
CA THR A 132 9.81 16.86 -17.99
C THR A 132 9.47 15.84 -19.08
N GLY A 133 8.99 16.31 -20.24
CA GLY A 133 8.56 15.47 -21.36
C GLY A 133 7.20 14.81 -21.10
N GLU A 134 7.05 13.59 -21.56
CA GLU A 134 5.81 12.82 -21.55
C GLU A 134 5.11 12.73 -20.20
N GLY A 135 3.79 12.73 -20.25
CA GLY A 135 2.89 12.50 -19.13
C GLY A 135 1.47 12.33 -19.66
N PHE A 136 0.62 11.65 -18.91
CA PHE A 136 -0.72 11.31 -19.36
C PHE A 136 -1.52 12.57 -19.74
N TYR A 137 -1.66 13.52 -18.81
CA TYR A 137 -2.35 14.80 -19.09
C TYR A 137 -1.66 15.61 -20.19
N TYR A 138 -0.32 15.70 -20.18
CA TYR A 138 0.46 16.46 -21.14
C TYR A 138 0.27 15.90 -22.57
N ASN A 139 0.32 14.58 -22.73
CA ASN A 139 0.11 13.93 -24.02
C ASN A 139 -1.31 14.17 -24.55
N ILE A 140 -2.33 14.04 -23.67
CA ILE A 140 -3.73 14.34 -24.05
C ILE A 140 -3.86 15.77 -24.56
N CYS A 141 -3.27 16.76 -23.89
CA CYS A 141 -3.29 18.13 -24.36
C CYS A 141 -2.66 18.27 -25.74
N ASN A 142 -1.46 17.71 -25.94
CA ASN A 142 -0.76 17.78 -27.22
C ASN A 142 -1.55 17.12 -28.37
N ASP A 143 -2.07 15.92 -28.14
CA ASP A 143 -2.82 15.15 -29.15
C ASP A 143 -4.15 15.82 -29.55
N ASN A 144 -4.66 16.69 -28.68
CA ASN A 144 -5.90 17.47 -28.92
C ASN A 144 -5.62 18.94 -29.29
N GLY A 145 -4.38 19.36 -29.48
CA GLY A 145 -4.02 20.75 -29.79
C GLY A 145 -4.32 21.74 -28.66
N LEU A 146 -4.34 21.27 -27.40
CA LEU A 146 -4.61 22.08 -26.22
C LEU A 146 -3.30 22.51 -25.54
N ILE A 147 -3.35 23.64 -24.84
CA ILE A 147 -2.20 24.12 -24.04
C ILE A 147 -2.21 23.41 -22.68
N ALA A 148 -1.19 22.57 -22.47
CA ALA A 148 -1.01 21.90 -21.19
C ALA A 148 -0.65 22.91 -20.09
N GLN A 149 -1.40 22.87 -18.97
CA GLN A 149 -1.15 23.70 -17.79
C GLN A 149 0.00 23.13 -16.97
N SER A 150 0.92 23.98 -16.54
CA SER A 150 2.00 23.68 -15.61
C SER A 150 1.58 24.02 -14.16
N TYR A 151 2.41 23.61 -13.19
CA TYR A 151 2.20 24.01 -11.79
C TYR A 151 2.13 25.54 -11.63
N ASN A 152 2.92 26.30 -12.38
CA ASN A 152 2.92 27.77 -12.32
C ASN A 152 1.59 28.38 -12.79
N ASP A 153 0.86 27.69 -13.66
CA ASP A 153 -0.41 28.17 -14.21
C ASP A 153 -1.60 27.91 -13.26
N VAL A 154 -1.49 26.92 -12.38
CA VAL A 154 -2.61 26.43 -11.54
C VAL A 154 -2.21 26.22 -10.07
N GLY A 155 -0.98 26.55 -9.66
CA GLY A 155 -0.45 26.30 -8.30
C GLY A 155 -1.20 27.00 -7.17
N TYR A 156 -2.04 27.99 -7.49
CA TYR A 156 -2.94 28.67 -6.54
C TYR A 156 -4.16 27.83 -6.14
N ALA A 157 -4.49 26.79 -6.90
CA ALA A 157 -5.62 25.93 -6.62
C ALA A 157 -5.32 24.97 -5.45
N LYS A 158 -6.36 24.58 -4.70
CA LYS A 158 -6.24 23.59 -3.62
C LYS A 158 -5.72 22.25 -4.15
N SER A 159 -6.14 21.88 -5.36
CA SER A 159 -5.62 20.71 -6.09
C SER A 159 -5.12 21.16 -7.47
N PRO A 160 -3.84 21.55 -7.60
CA PRO A 160 -3.31 22.07 -8.87
C PRO A 160 -3.46 21.09 -10.05
N PHE A 161 -3.24 19.80 -9.83
CA PHE A 161 -3.42 18.79 -10.88
C PHE A 161 -4.90 18.57 -11.21
N GLY A 162 -5.79 18.59 -10.22
CA GLY A 162 -7.23 18.55 -10.43
C GLY A 162 -7.73 19.73 -11.27
N GLU A 163 -7.29 20.94 -10.93
CA GLU A 163 -7.61 22.14 -11.71
C GLU A 163 -7.12 22.05 -13.16
N ALA A 164 -5.90 21.56 -13.38
CA ALA A 164 -5.38 21.34 -14.73
C ALA A 164 -6.27 20.36 -15.53
N CYS A 165 -6.67 19.24 -14.92
CA CYS A 165 -7.58 18.29 -15.54
C CYS A 165 -8.95 18.92 -15.81
N ALA A 166 -9.54 19.62 -14.84
CA ALA A 166 -10.87 20.22 -14.96
C ALA A 166 -10.99 21.16 -16.16
N ARG A 167 -9.94 21.95 -16.45
CA ARG A 167 -9.93 22.92 -17.57
C ARG A 167 -10.09 22.32 -18.96
N ILE A 168 -9.86 21.03 -19.10
CA ILE A 168 -9.97 20.35 -20.40
C ILE A 168 -11.16 19.38 -20.48
N LEU A 169 -11.88 19.16 -19.38
CA LEU A 169 -13.00 18.21 -19.35
C LEU A 169 -14.19 18.65 -20.22
N ASP A 170 -14.39 19.94 -20.47
CA ASP A 170 -15.43 20.51 -21.32
C ASP A 170 -15.07 20.44 -22.82
N LYS A 171 -13.83 20.13 -23.16
CA LYS A 171 -13.35 20.05 -24.54
C LYS A 171 -13.72 18.73 -25.19
N LYS A 172 -13.78 18.69 -26.50
CA LYS A 172 -13.90 17.47 -27.27
C LYS A 172 -12.54 16.78 -27.30
N LEU A 173 -12.38 15.68 -26.57
CA LEU A 173 -11.15 14.92 -26.50
C LEU A 173 -11.20 13.67 -27.37
N ILE A 174 -10.04 13.31 -27.94
CA ILE A 174 -9.87 12.06 -28.70
C ILE A 174 -9.83 10.90 -27.70
N ARG A 175 -10.65 9.87 -27.93
CA ARG A 175 -10.59 8.60 -27.20
C ARG A 175 -9.46 7.76 -27.76
N GLU A 176 -8.29 7.83 -27.14
CA GLU A 176 -7.07 7.25 -27.67
C GLU A 176 -6.74 5.87 -27.11
N TYR A 177 -6.94 5.68 -25.80
CA TYR A 177 -6.46 4.50 -25.10
C TYR A 177 -7.47 3.36 -25.14
N ASP A 178 -6.98 2.14 -25.38
CA ASP A 178 -7.79 0.92 -25.28
C ASP A 178 -7.92 0.49 -23.81
N TYR A 179 -6.86 0.66 -23.03
CA TYR A 179 -6.84 0.40 -21.58
C TYR A 179 -6.08 1.51 -20.85
N VAL A 180 -6.57 1.88 -19.66
CA VAL A 180 -5.85 2.74 -18.73
C VAL A 180 -5.74 2.04 -17.38
N LEU A 181 -4.51 1.80 -16.94
CA LEU A 181 -4.18 1.22 -15.62
C LEU A 181 -3.61 2.33 -14.74
N VAL A 182 -4.23 2.57 -13.59
CA VAL A 182 -3.82 3.64 -12.66
C VAL A 182 -3.28 3.01 -11.38
N ASP A 183 -2.00 3.21 -11.12
CA ASP A 183 -1.33 2.77 -9.89
C ASP A 183 -1.25 3.92 -8.87
N GLU A 184 -1.27 3.58 -7.58
CA GLU A 184 -1.31 4.55 -6.48
C GLU A 184 -2.44 5.58 -6.67
N ALA A 185 -3.61 5.10 -7.08
CA ALA A 185 -4.74 5.92 -7.50
C ALA A 185 -5.26 6.86 -6.39
N GLN A 186 -5.00 6.59 -5.10
CA GLN A 186 -5.36 7.46 -3.98
C GLN A 186 -4.68 8.83 -4.00
N ASP A 187 -3.62 9.02 -4.79
CA ASP A 187 -2.94 10.31 -4.95
C ASP A 187 -3.48 11.14 -6.12
N MET A 188 -4.38 10.55 -6.92
CA MET A 188 -4.97 11.22 -8.08
C MET A 188 -6.22 12.01 -7.68
N PRO A 189 -6.39 13.24 -8.18
CA PRO A 189 -7.60 14.02 -7.93
C PRO A 189 -8.81 13.44 -8.69
N PRO A 190 -10.06 13.67 -8.22
CA PRO A 190 -11.27 13.16 -8.87
C PRO A 190 -11.39 13.55 -10.36
N GLU A 191 -10.96 14.75 -10.72
CA GLU A 191 -11.00 15.27 -12.10
C GLU A 191 -10.10 14.46 -13.03
N PHE A 192 -9.03 13.87 -12.52
CA PHE A 192 -8.17 12.97 -13.28
C PHE A 192 -8.93 11.70 -13.73
N PHE A 193 -9.75 11.09 -12.87
CA PHE A 193 -10.52 9.90 -13.25
C PHE A 193 -11.57 10.22 -14.31
N ARG A 194 -12.20 11.39 -14.24
CA ARG A 194 -13.10 11.86 -15.31
C ARG A 194 -12.36 12.09 -16.62
N LEU A 195 -11.10 12.58 -16.56
CA LEU A 195 -10.26 12.68 -17.75
C LEU A 195 -9.92 11.30 -18.32
N VAL A 196 -9.57 10.34 -17.48
CA VAL A 196 -9.31 8.93 -17.87
C VAL A 196 -10.53 8.35 -18.61
N GLU A 197 -11.73 8.52 -18.05
CA GLU A 197 -12.98 8.09 -18.68
C GLU A 197 -13.19 8.70 -20.08
N ARG A 198 -12.89 10.00 -20.24
CA ARG A 198 -13.09 10.74 -21.50
C ARG A 198 -12.17 10.30 -22.63
N VAL A 199 -10.97 9.81 -22.30
CA VAL A 199 -9.94 9.44 -23.28
C VAL A 199 -9.81 7.94 -23.50
N THR A 200 -10.51 7.11 -22.72
CA THR A 200 -10.58 5.66 -22.89
C THR A 200 -11.66 5.33 -23.91
N LYS A 201 -11.34 4.50 -24.93
CA LYS A 201 -12.25 4.16 -26.04
C LYS A 201 -13.52 3.48 -25.54
N GLN A 202 -13.37 2.53 -24.64
CA GLN A 202 -14.44 1.91 -23.87
C GLN A 202 -14.21 2.23 -22.41
N PRO A 203 -15.00 3.12 -21.80
CA PRO A 203 -14.77 3.57 -20.43
C PRO A 203 -14.72 2.48 -19.36
N SER A 204 -15.29 1.30 -19.64
CA SER A 204 -15.18 0.13 -18.78
C SER A 204 -13.77 -0.48 -18.72
N LYS A 205 -12.86 -0.16 -19.63
CA LYS A 205 -11.49 -0.73 -19.67
C LYS A 205 -10.51 0.08 -18.85
N ILE A 206 -10.86 0.32 -17.58
CA ILE A 206 -10.07 1.06 -16.60
C ILE A 206 -9.78 0.15 -15.42
N VAL A 207 -8.52 0.08 -15.00
CA VAL A 207 -8.08 -0.67 -13.82
C VAL A 207 -7.43 0.29 -12.85
N ILE A 208 -7.90 0.36 -11.61
CA ILE A 208 -7.33 1.21 -10.58
C ILE A 208 -6.78 0.38 -9.42
N ALA A 209 -5.59 0.74 -8.93
CA ALA A 209 -5.00 0.13 -7.74
C ALA A 209 -4.63 1.19 -6.71
N TYR A 210 -4.99 0.97 -5.44
CA TYR A 210 -4.75 1.94 -4.38
C TYR A 210 -4.68 1.35 -2.97
N ASP A 211 -4.16 2.17 -2.06
CA ASP A 211 -4.13 1.93 -0.62
C ASP A 211 -4.47 3.23 0.11
N GLN A 212 -5.60 3.29 0.79
CA GLN A 212 -6.06 4.50 1.47
C GLN A 212 -5.12 4.96 2.60
N LEU A 213 -4.42 4.04 3.27
CA LEU A 213 -3.42 4.37 4.30
C LEU A 213 -2.16 5.03 3.72
N GLN A 214 -1.91 4.92 2.42
CA GLN A 214 -0.77 5.54 1.76
C GLN A 214 -1.09 6.90 1.12
N THR A 215 -2.19 7.54 1.49
CA THR A 215 -2.54 8.88 1.00
C THR A 215 -1.56 9.92 1.54
N ILE A 216 -0.92 10.67 0.63
CA ILE A 216 0.03 11.76 0.94
C ILE A 216 -0.53 13.15 0.59
N THR A 217 -1.75 13.21 0.15
CA THR A 217 -2.47 14.44 -0.22
C THR A 217 -3.62 14.70 0.74
N ASP A 218 -4.06 15.95 0.84
CA ASP A 218 -5.26 16.33 1.62
C ASP A 218 -6.57 15.93 0.92
N VAL A 219 -6.49 15.38 -0.29
CA VAL A 219 -7.64 14.96 -1.07
C VAL A 219 -7.98 13.52 -0.70
N GLU A 220 -9.15 13.30 -0.11
CA GLU A 220 -9.68 11.95 0.08
C GLU A 220 -10.14 11.40 -1.26
N MET A 221 -9.71 10.18 -1.57
CA MET A 221 -10.18 9.47 -2.76
C MET A 221 -11.67 9.12 -2.57
N PRO A 222 -12.57 9.60 -3.43
CA PRO A 222 -13.97 9.22 -3.35
C PRO A 222 -14.15 7.71 -3.58
N GLN A 223 -15.29 7.18 -3.16
CA GLN A 223 -15.68 5.82 -3.52
C GLN A 223 -15.80 5.69 -5.05
N PHE A 224 -15.64 4.48 -5.56
CA PHE A 224 -15.60 4.20 -7.01
C PHE A 224 -16.79 4.78 -7.77
N ASP A 225 -17.99 4.65 -7.22
CA ASP A 225 -19.25 5.18 -7.79
C ASP A 225 -19.28 6.70 -7.98
N LYS A 226 -18.39 7.41 -7.31
CA LYS A 226 -18.24 8.87 -7.40
C LYS A 226 -17.06 9.32 -8.28
N LEU A 227 -16.18 8.39 -8.66
CA LEU A 227 -15.02 8.69 -9.50
C LEU A 227 -15.38 8.88 -10.97
N PHE A 228 -16.34 8.10 -11.45
CA PHE A 228 -16.75 8.02 -12.86
C PHE A 228 -18.21 8.45 -13.05
N SER A 229 -18.65 8.49 -14.30
CA SER A 229 -20.07 8.70 -14.61
C SER A 229 -20.92 7.50 -14.17
N GLU A 230 -22.24 7.71 -14.04
CA GLU A 230 -23.20 6.68 -13.63
C GLU A 230 -23.24 5.45 -14.57
N ASP A 231 -22.76 5.61 -15.81
CA ASP A 231 -22.67 4.54 -16.79
C ASP A 231 -21.57 3.51 -16.47
N ILE A 232 -20.60 3.87 -15.62
CA ILE A 232 -19.48 3.01 -15.22
C ILE A 232 -19.75 2.46 -13.84
N GLN A 233 -20.07 1.17 -13.78
CA GLN A 233 -20.32 0.45 -12.53
C GLN A 233 -19.21 -0.59 -12.27
N LEU A 234 -18.78 -0.69 -11.02
CA LEU A 234 -17.86 -1.72 -10.57
C LEU A 234 -18.68 -2.95 -10.15
N LYS A 235 -18.53 -4.04 -10.89
CA LYS A 235 -19.14 -5.31 -10.51
C LYS A 235 -18.32 -5.96 -9.39
N LYS A 236 -18.98 -6.57 -8.41
CA LYS A 236 -18.36 -7.21 -7.24
C LYS A 236 -17.20 -8.15 -7.59
N GLN A 237 -17.33 -8.93 -8.63
CA GLN A 237 -16.30 -9.89 -9.08
C GLN A 237 -15.03 -9.23 -9.59
N TYR A 238 -15.04 -7.92 -9.85
CA TYR A 238 -13.90 -7.11 -10.31
C TYR A 238 -13.41 -6.13 -9.23
N ASP A 239 -13.93 -6.26 -8.00
CA ASP A 239 -13.44 -5.59 -6.81
C ASP A 239 -12.56 -6.55 -6.02
N HIS A 240 -11.26 -6.37 -6.12
CA HIS A 240 -10.28 -7.29 -5.56
C HIS A 240 -9.60 -6.70 -4.34
N ILE A 241 -9.75 -7.34 -3.19
CA ILE A 241 -9.09 -6.96 -1.95
C ILE A 241 -7.98 -7.97 -1.66
N LEU A 242 -6.75 -7.48 -1.60
CA LEU A 242 -5.56 -8.29 -1.36
C LEU A 242 -5.28 -8.39 0.13
N LYS A 243 -5.54 -9.54 0.72
CA LYS A 243 -5.39 -9.79 2.17
C LYS A 243 -3.94 -10.00 2.60
N LYS A 244 -3.11 -10.63 1.75
CA LYS A 244 -1.75 -11.06 2.11
C LYS A 244 -0.71 -9.99 1.79
N SER A 245 0.08 -9.60 2.80
CA SER A 245 1.26 -8.77 2.63
C SER A 245 2.50 -9.66 2.54
N TYR A 246 3.02 -9.86 1.35
CA TYR A 246 4.12 -10.79 1.09
C TYR A 246 5.50 -10.18 1.37
N ARG A 247 5.61 -8.85 1.37
CA ARG A 247 6.90 -8.16 1.38
C ARG A 247 7.28 -7.64 2.76
N ASN A 248 6.33 -7.03 3.46
CA ASN A 248 6.61 -6.49 4.78
C ASN A 248 6.58 -7.61 5.82
N HIS A 249 7.57 -7.61 6.71
CA HIS A 249 7.52 -8.46 7.91
C HIS A 249 6.37 -8.01 8.82
N ILE A 250 5.73 -8.96 9.51
CA ILE A 250 4.55 -8.69 10.35
C ILE A 250 4.80 -7.60 11.38
N ASN A 251 5.94 -7.60 12.07
CA ASN A 251 6.28 -6.60 13.08
C ASN A 251 6.36 -5.18 12.49
N VAL A 252 6.99 -5.03 11.31
CA VAL A 252 7.08 -3.74 10.64
C VAL A 252 5.71 -3.25 10.22
N LEU A 253 4.87 -4.14 9.66
CA LEU A 253 3.53 -3.79 9.21
C LEU A 253 2.63 -3.39 10.38
N MET A 254 2.65 -4.15 11.48
CA MET A 254 1.82 -3.86 12.66
C MET A 254 2.21 -2.51 13.30
N VAL A 255 3.51 -2.26 13.49
CA VAL A 255 4.00 -0.97 14.00
C VAL A 255 3.59 0.17 13.08
N ALA A 256 3.75 -0.01 11.76
CA ALA A 256 3.35 1.01 10.80
C ALA A 256 1.84 1.31 10.85
N VAL A 257 0.99 0.28 10.94
CA VAL A 257 -0.47 0.43 11.06
C VAL A 257 -0.83 1.16 12.34
N ALA A 258 -0.30 0.76 13.49
CA ALA A 258 -0.58 1.40 14.77
C ALA A 258 -0.24 2.91 14.76
N PHE A 259 0.96 3.27 14.28
CA PHE A 259 1.35 4.67 14.10
C PHE A 259 0.47 5.39 13.08
N GLY A 260 0.14 4.74 11.96
CA GLY A 260 -0.70 5.31 10.92
C GLY A 260 -2.09 5.70 11.41
N PHE A 261 -2.72 4.87 12.23
CA PHE A 261 -4.01 5.17 12.87
C PHE A 261 -3.88 6.12 14.06
N GLY A 262 -2.71 6.15 14.73
CA GLY A 262 -2.52 6.86 15.99
C GLY A 262 -3.18 6.16 17.17
N MET A 263 -3.25 4.83 17.14
CA MET A 263 -3.96 4.01 18.14
C MET A 263 -3.46 4.25 19.56
N TYR A 264 -2.15 4.44 19.70
CA TYR A 264 -1.47 4.62 20.99
C TYR A 264 -0.86 6.02 21.12
N SER A 265 -1.39 7.01 20.37
CA SER A 265 -0.89 8.38 20.46
C SER A 265 -0.96 8.92 21.89
N PRO A 266 -0.02 9.79 22.32
CA PRO A 266 0.00 10.33 23.69
C PRO A 266 -1.29 11.03 24.11
N ASP A 267 -1.97 11.68 23.16
CA ASP A 267 -3.27 12.34 23.37
C ASP A 267 -4.47 11.37 23.28
N LYS A 268 -4.19 10.07 23.10
CA LYS A 268 -5.20 8.98 22.94
C LYS A 268 -6.23 9.27 21.84
N LYS A 269 -5.86 10.04 20.81
CA LYS A 269 -6.73 10.41 19.70
C LYS A 269 -6.25 9.80 18.40
N MET A 270 -7.04 8.90 17.87
CA MET A 270 -6.84 8.37 16.53
C MET A 270 -7.08 9.46 15.47
N VAL A 271 -6.40 9.36 14.34
CA VAL A 271 -6.55 10.32 13.22
C VAL A 271 -7.38 9.77 12.08
N GLN A 272 -7.54 8.46 12.02
CA GLN A 272 -8.34 7.75 11.04
C GLN A 272 -8.87 6.44 11.64
N ILE A 273 -9.94 5.89 11.07
CA ILE A 273 -10.67 4.75 11.62
C ILE A 273 -11.23 3.85 10.52
N ILE A 274 -11.31 2.55 10.80
CA ILE A 274 -12.14 1.58 10.10
C ILE A 274 -13.28 1.21 11.06
N ASN A 275 -14.52 1.50 10.65
CA ASN A 275 -15.66 1.46 11.55
C ASN A 275 -16.23 0.06 11.78
N ASP A 276 -15.95 -0.89 10.91
CA ASP A 276 -16.57 -2.21 10.96
C ASP A 276 -15.55 -3.34 10.87
N LYS A 277 -15.93 -4.48 11.43
CA LYS A 277 -15.13 -5.69 11.47
C LYS A 277 -14.82 -6.24 10.07
N ALA A 278 -15.81 -6.23 9.17
CA ALA A 278 -15.69 -6.81 7.84
C ALA A 278 -14.58 -6.13 7.00
N ASN A 279 -14.41 -4.81 7.13
CA ASN A 279 -13.32 -4.07 6.48
C ASN A 279 -11.93 -4.47 7.02
N TRP A 280 -11.79 -4.67 8.34
CA TRP A 280 -10.54 -5.18 8.91
C TRP A 280 -10.21 -6.59 8.43
N GLU A 281 -11.22 -7.48 8.43
CA GLU A 281 -11.08 -8.87 7.95
C GLU A 281 -10.78 -8.94 6.45
N ALA A 282 -11.35 -8.02 5.66
CA ALA A 282 -11.03 -7.89 4.25
C ALA A 282 -9.56 -7.55 4.00
N LEU A 283 -8.94 -6.78 4.89
CA LEU A 283 -7.50 -6.46 4.86
C LEU A 283 -6.61 -7.58 5.42
N GLY A 284 -7.20 -8.66 5.92
CA GLY A 284 -6.48 -9.84 6.42
C GLY A 284 -6.14 -9.78 7.91
N PHE A 285 -6.90 -9.01 8.70
CA PHE A 285 -6.86 -9.03 10.16
C PHE A 285 -7.95 -9.94 10.71
N GLU A 286 -7.82 -10.35 11.95
CA GLU A 286 -8.86 -10.95 12.78
C GLU A 286 -9.26 -9.93 13.83
N VAL A 287 -10.56 -9.81 14.09
CA VAL A 287 -11.10 -8.78 15.00
C VAL A 287 -12.02 -9.42 16.02
N GLU A 288 -11.74 -9.16 17.29
CA GLU A 288 -12.59 -9.45 18.41
C GLU A 288 -13.19 -8.12 18.91
N CYS A 289 -14.50 -7.93 18.78
CA CYS A 289 -15.19 -6.70 19.17
C CYS A 289 -16.69 -6.96 19.42
N THR A 290 -17.37 -5.98 20.02
CA THR A 290 -18.83 -5.92 20.04
C THR A 290 -19.31 -5.18 18.80
N GLU A 291 -20.25 -5.76 18.07
CA GLU A 291 -20.83 -5.18 16.85
C GLU A 291 -22.24 -4.63 17.13
N LYS A 292 -22.55 -3.49 16.51
CA LYS A 292 -23.92 -2.95 16.43
C LYS A 292 -24.72 -3.73 15.38
N GLN A 293 -26.04 -3.56 15.36
CA GLN A 293 -26.95 -4.18 14.38
C GLN A 293 -26.60 -3.85 12.91
N ASP A 294 -25.97 -2.70 12.67
CA ASP A 294 -25.54 -2.26 11.33
C ASP A 294 -24.17 -2.79 10.91
N GLY A 295 -23.55 -3.69 11.71
CA GLY A 295 -22.23 -4.26 11.47
C GLY A 295 -21.05 -3.36 11.83
N ASN A 296 -21.30 -2.15 12.33
CA ASN A 296 -20.24 -1.30 12.86
C ASN A 296 -19.82 -1.75 14.26
N ILE A 297 -18.56 -1.47 14.62
CA ILE A 297 -18.04 -1.72 15.96
C ILE A 297 -18.73 -0.79 16.96
N GLU A 298 -19.08 -1.31 18.13
CA GLU A 298 -19.76 -0.54 19.16
C GLU A 298 -18.80 0.45 19.84
N ASN A 299 -19.24 1.70 19.95
CA ASN A 299 -18.44 2.78 20.53
C ASN A 299 -18.19 2.55 22.04
N GLY A 300 -16.98 2.79 22.50
CA GLY A 300 -16.61 2.65 23.90
C GLY A 300 -16.35 1.21 24.34
N THR A 301 -16.42 0.22 23.44
CA THR A 301 -16.09 -1.18 23.74
C THR A 301 -14.62 -1.48 23.46
N GLU A 302 -14.09 -2.51 24.09
CA GLU A 302 -12.75 -3.02 23.83
C GLU A 302 -12.70 -3.71 22.46
N VAL A 303 -11.62 -3.45 21.71
CA VAL A 303 -11.35 -4.06 20.41
C VAL A 303 -9.98 -4.70 20.44
N ILE A 304 -9.91 -5.95 19.98
CA ILE A 304 -8.63 -6.65 19.77
C ILE A 304 -8.51 -6.96 18.29
N ILE A 305 -7.41 -6.52 17.68
CA ILE A 305 -7.11 -6.75 16.26
C ILE A 305 -5.79 -7.51 16.15
N LYS A 306 -5.83 -8.68 15.51
CA LYS A 306 -4.69 -9.56 15.28
C LYS A 306 -4.40 -9.68 13.80
N ARG A 307 -3.14 -9.91 13.46
CA ARG A 307 -2.80 -10.27 12.09
C ARG A 307 -2.26 -11.69 12.03
N PRO A 308 -3.00 -12.64 11.41
CA PRO A 308 -2.52 -14.00 11.21
C PRO A 308 -1.21 -14.05 10.39
N SER A 309 -0.28 -14.93 10.78
CA SER A 309 1.01 -15.07 10.12
C SER A 309 0.88 -15.50 8.64
N GLU A 310 -0.17 -16.22 8.29
CA GLU A 310 -0.48 -16.60 6.91
C GLU A 310 -0.83 -15.40 6.02
N ASN A 311 -1.25 -14.27 6.61
CA ASN A 311 -1.52 -13.02 5.91
C ASN A 311 -0.28 -12.10 5.89
N SER A 312 0.82 -12.50 6.53
CA SER A 312 2.14 -11.88 6.47
C SER A 312 3.24 -12.94 6.43
N PRO A 313 3.40 -13.66 5.31
CA PRO A 313 4.25 -14.85 5.22
C PRO A 313 5.75 -14.55 5.15
N ASN A 314 6.17 -13.29 5.25
CA ASN A 314 7.58 -12.92 5.31
C ASN A 314 8.18 -13.29 6.68
N ASN A 315 9.02 -14.33 6.70
CA ASN A 315 9.63 -14.91 7.89
C ASN A 315 11.15 -14.68 7.90
N ILE A 316 11.61 -13.49 7.54
CA ILE A 316 13.05 -13.21 7.44
C ILE A 316 13.76 -13.27 8.81
N ASP A 317 13.06 -13.01 9.90
CA ASP A 317 13.51 -13.16 11.28
C ASP A 317 13.97 -14.59 11.61
N LYS A 318 13.36 -15.61 11.00
CA LYS A 318 13.79 -17.01 11.11
C LYS A 318 15.05 -17.31 10.32
N THR A 319 15.37 -16.50 9.31
CA THR A 319 16.57 -16.68 8.48
C THR A 319 17.79 -16.00 9.12
N TYR A 320 17.57 -14.85 9.78
CA TYR A 320 18.61 -14.07 10.44
C TYR A 320 18.04 -13.25 11.59
N ASN A 321 18.45 -13.54 12.81
CA ASN A 321 17.88 -13.02 14.06
C ASN A 321 18.83 -12.13 14.89
N LYS A 322 19.97 -11.71 14.31
CA LYS A 322 20.91 -10.80 15.00
C LYS A 322 20.30 -9.40 15.21
N TYR A 323 19.42 -8.98 14.32
CA TYR A 323 18.68 -7.72 14.43
C TYR A 323 17.19 -8.02 14.41
N ASP A 324 16.45 -7.33 15.26
CA ASP A 324 15.00 -7.30 15.17
C ASP A 324 14.57 -6.71 13.81
N THR A 325 13.48 -7.19 13.27
CA THR A 325 12.95 -6.67 11.99
C THR A 325 12.44 -5.25 12.12
N MET A 326 12.05 -4.85 13.35
CA MET A 326 11.71 -3.48 13.70
C MET A 326 12.63 -2.99 14.81
N ASN A 327 13.51 -2.05 14.52
CA ASN A 327 14.48 -1.47 15.44
C ASN A 327 14.08 -0.03 15.78
N PHE A 328 14.32 0.38 17.02
CA PHE A 328 13.95 1.69 17.51
C PHE A 328 15.05 2.33 18.35
N ALA A 329 15.28 3.64 18.19
CA ALA A 329 16.21 4.41 19.00
C ALA A 329 15.77 5.86 19.15
N ILE A 330 16.08 6.49 20.29
CA ILE A 330 15.97 7.94 20.49
C ILE A 330 17.33 8.53 20.81
N TYR A 331 17.52 9.79 20.46
CA TYR A 331 18.77 10.53 20.63
C TYR A 331 18.51 11.90 21.27
N ASP A 332 19.53 12.46 21.90
CA ASP A 332 19.41 13.75 22.58
C ASP A 332 19.10 14.89 21.59
N ASP A 333 19.74 14.85 20.42
CA ASP A 333 19.54 15.84 19.37
C ASP A 333 19.70 15.23 17.96
N ARG A 334 19.34 16.02 16.97
CA ARG A 334 19.37 15.63 15.56
C ARG A 334 20.78 15.30 15.04
N MET A 335 21.82 15.94 15.57
CA MET A 335 23.20 15.66 15.14
C MET A 335 23.67 14.32 15.66
N ALA A 336 23.32 13.98 16.91
CA ALA A 336 23.57 12.67 17.51
C ALA A 336 22.83 11.57 16.74
N GLU A 337 21.56 11.79 16.38
CA GLU A 337 20.80 10.86 15.55
C GLU A 337 21.49 10.58 14.21
N ILE A 338 21.86 11.65 13.48
CA ILE A 338 22.54 11.53 12.18
C ILE A 338 23.87 10.76 12.32
N ALA A 339 24.68 11.08 13.32
CA ALA A 339 25.97 10.44 13.53
C ALA A 339 25.83 8.93 13.80
N GLU A 340 24.94 8.55 14.71
CA GLU A 340 24.73 7.13 15.05
C GLU A 340 24.05 6.36 13.91
N VAL A 341 23.13 6.96 13.16
CA VAL A 341 22.53 6.35 11.97
C VAL A 341 23.58 6.13 10.88
N CYS A 342 24.45 7.10 10.59
CA CYS A 342 25.54 6.93 9.60
C CYS A 342 26.53 5.85 10.04
N LYS A 343 26.88 5.79 11.32
CA LYS A 343 27.73 4.74 11.90
C LYS A 343 27.06 3.36 11.76
N LYS A 344 25.75 3.25 12.04
CA LYS A 344 25.01 2.00 11.87
C LYS A 344 24.96 1.56 10.41
N ILE A 345 24.76 2.47 9.49
CA ILE A 345 24.82 2.20 8.04
C ILE A 345 26.21 1.65 7.68
N ASN A 346 27.28 2.28 8.16
CA ASN A 346 28.64 1.79 7.93
C ASN A 346 28.86 0.38 8.50
N GLU A 347 28.36 0.08 9.69
CA GLU A 347 28.40 -1.29 10.26
C GLU A 347 27.72 -2.29 9.31
N LEU A 348 26.51 -1.98 8.83
CA LEU A 348 25.77 -2.86 7.93
C LEU A 348 26.52 -3.10 6.60
N VAL A 349 27.13 -2.09 6.03
CA VAL A 349 27.89 -2.20 4.77
C VAL A 349 29.21 -2.95 4.98
N THR A 350 29.97 -2.63 6.03
CA THR A 350 31.33 -3.15 6.21
C THR A 350 31.37 -4.50 6.91
N VAL A 351 30.55 -4.71 7.95
CA VAL A 351 30.53 -5.94 8.76
C VAL A 351 29.53 -6.94 8.18
N GLU A 352 28.28 -6.51 7.96
CA GLU A 352 27.18 -7.36 7.49
C GLU A 352 27.17 -7.54 5.95
N LYS A 353 28.08 -6.86 5.24
CA LYS A 353 28.27 -6.95 3.78
C LYS A 353 27.04 -6.54 2.96
N VAL A 354 26.16 -5.74 3.55
CA VAL A 354 24.96 -5.22 2.86
C VAL A 354 25.39 -4.31 1.70
N ARG A 355 24.74 -4.46 0.55
CA ARG A 355 24.99 -3.56 -0.59
C ARG A 355 24.40 -2.18 -0.30
N PRO A 356 25.06 -1.08 -0.69
CA PRO A 356 24.53 0.26 -0.51
C PRO A 356 23.12 0.45 -1.12
N GLU A 357 22.86 -0.12 -2.29
CA GLU A 357 21.56 -0.04 -2.96
C GLU A 357 20.42 -0.79 -2.23
N ASP A 358 20.73 -1.67 -1.30
CA ASP A 358 19.76 -2.36 -0.46
C ASP A 358 19.32 -1.51 0.76
N ILE A 359 19.86 -0.30 0.91
CA ILE A 359 19.60 0.62 2.03
C ILE A 359 18.92 1.90 1.52
N MET A 360 17.84 2.29 2.18
CA MET A 360 17.16 3.58 1.99
C MET A 360 17.06 4.31 3.33
N LEU A 361 17.39 5.59 3.33
CA LEU A 361 17.16 6.48 4.46
C LEU A 361 16.07 7.48 4.10
N ILE A 362 15.05 7.58 4.93
CA ILE A 362 13.89 8.47 4.76
C ILE A 362 13.85 9.45 5.92
N ASP A 363 13.92 10.74 5.61
CA ASP A 363 13.78 11.80 6.60
C ASP A 363 12.34 12.32 6.61
N LEU A 364 11.70 12.29 7.78
CA LEU A 364 10.31 12.76 7.98
C LEU A 364 10.22 14.26 8.13
N GLU A 365 11.34 14.97 8.30
CA GLU A 365 11.33 16.41 8.50
C GLU A 365 10.87 17.16 7.25
N PRO A 366 9.96 18.16 7.35
CA PRO A 366 9.46 18.92 6.20
C PRO A 366 10.56 19.66 5.42
N LYS A 367 11.70 19.99 6.06
CA LYS A 367 12.85 20.66 5.46
C LYS A 367 14.07 19.75 5.31
N ALA A 368 13.85 18.48 5.02
CA ALA A 368 14.86 17.44 4.97
C ALA A 368 16.05 17.70 4.00
N LYS A 369 15.92 18.59 3.02
CA LYS A 369 16.96 18.77 1.95
C LYS A 369 18.37 19.00 2.50
N SER A 370 18.53 19.90 3.46
CA SER A 370 19.86 20.21 4.04
C SER A 370 20.39 19.03 4.87
N VAL A 371 19.53 18.36 5.59
CA VAL A 371 19.86 17.18 6.40
C VAL A 371 20.33 16.05 5.51
N LEU A 372 19.58 15.72 4.44
CA LEU A 372 19.97 14.67 3.49
C LEU A 372 21.31 14.96 2.82
N VAL A 373 21.60 16.22 2.46
CA VAL A 373 22.91 16.61 1.90
C VAL A 373 24.02 16.43 2.94
N SER A 374 23.79 16.80 4.21
CA SER A 374 24.78 16.59 5.28
C SER A 374 25.04 15.10 5.50
N ILE A 375 24.01 14.26 5.51
CA ILE A 375 24.16 12.80 5.62
C ILE A 375 24.96 12.24 4.43
N GLN A 376 24.66 12.70 3.21
CA GLN A 376 25.41 12.31 2.02
C GLN A 376 26.91 12.64 2.14
N GLN A 377 27.22 13.83 2.67
CA GLN A 377 28.61 14.25 2.91
C GLN A 377 29.30 13.37 3.95
N ILE A 378 28.66 13.14 5.12
CA ILE A 378 29.21 12.29 6.18
C ILE A 378 29.48 10.87 5.66
N LEU A 379 28.51 10.25 5.00
CA LEU A 379 28.67 8.90 4.42
C LEU A 379 29.85 8.83 3.44
N CYS A 380 30.00 9.85 2.59
CA CYS A 380 31.09 9.90 1.63
C CYS A 380 32.45 10.17 2.28
N THR A 381 32.56 11.20 3.16
CA THR A 381 33.86 11.67 3.67
C THR A 381 34.40 10.83 4.82
N GLU A 382 33.52 10.34 5.71
CA GLU A 382 33.95 9.59 6.87
C GLU A 382 33.95 8.07 6.66
N TYR A 383 33.03 7.57 5.84
CA TYR A 383 32.82 6.13 5.65
C TYR A 383 33.10 5.62 4.23
N ASN A 384 33.42 6.51 3.28
CA ASN A 384 33.63 6.15 1.86
C ASN A 384 32.44 5.38 1.26
N ILE A 385 31.21 5.76 1.65
CA ILE A 385 29.96 5.18 1.16
C ILE A 385 29.26 6.20 0.28
N ASN A 386 28.97 5.82 -0.96
CA ASN A 386 28.25 6.68 -1.89
C ASN A 386 26.74 6.70 -1.59
N ALA A 387 26.14 7.89 -1.69
CA ALA A 387 24.70 8.05 -1.55
C ALA A 387 24.16 8.98 -2.64
N LYS A 388 22.85 8.86 -2.92
CA LYS A 388 22.12 9.71 -3.87
C LYS A 388 20.86 10.28 -3.24
N ILE A 389 20.41 11.44 -3.74
CA ILE A 389 19.21 12.13 -3.27
C ILE A 389 18.29 12.38 -4.48
N PRO A 390 17.47 11.39 -4.88
CA PRO A 390 16.58 11.50 -6.03
C PRO A 390 15.57 12.65 -5.87
N GLY A 391 15.38 13.43 -6.93
CA GLY A 391 14.45 14.57 -6.94
C GLY A 391 14.96 15.83 -6.24
N ILE A 392 16.15 15.79 -5.63
CA ILE A 392 16.83 16.94 -5.01
C ILE A 392 18.12 17.27 -5.74
N THR A 393 19.04 16.31 -5.85
CA THR A 393 20.33 16.48 -6.56
C THR A 393 20.39 15.71 -7.86
N GLU A 394 19.53 14.72 -8.05
CA GLU A 394 19.50 13.82 -9.20
C GLU A 394 18.08 13.60 -9.74
N ASP A 395 17.97 13.05 -10.96
CA ASP A 395 16.67 12.74 -11.59
C ASP A 395 15.88 11.73 -10.73
N PRO A 396 14.64 12.06 -10.34
CA PRO A 396 13.80 11.18 -9.53
C PRO A 396 13.40 9.87 -10.25
N ARG A 397 13.49 9.80 -11.57
CA ARG A 397 13.14 8.60 -12.35
C ARG A 397 14.13 7.46 -12.13
N THR A 398 15.39 7.76 -11.84
CA THR A 398 16.38 6.76 -11.43
C THR A 398 16.48 6.76 -9.90
N PHE A 399 15.55 6.09 -9.23
CA PHE A 399 15.41 6.18 -7.78
C PHE A 399 16.47 5.37 -7.02
N ILE A 400 16.61 4.08 -7.33
CA ILE A 400 17.66 3.21 -6.78
C ILE A 400 18.80 3.12 -7.80
N ALA A 401 20.05 3.14 -7.34
CA ALA A 401 21.23 2.98 -8.18
C ALA A 401 22.25 2.04 -7.51
N GLU A 402 22.93 1.25 -8.31
CA GLU A 402 23.98 0.33 -7.88
C GLU A 402 25.09 1.08 -7.11
N ASP A 403 25.60 0.45 -6.07
CA ASP A 403 26.63 0.97 -5.15
C ASP A 403 26.29 2.32 -4.48
N ARG A 404 25.01 2.66 -4.34
CA ARG A 404 24.59 3.91 -3.70
C ARG A 404 23.41 3.71 -2.75
N ILE A 405 23.52 4.30 -1.56
CA ILE A 405 22.40 4.44 -0.63
C ILE A 405 21.41 5.47 -1.17
N THR A 406 20.13 5.19 -1.07
CA THR A 406 19.09 6.17 -1.43
C THR A 406 18.69 6.98 -0.20
N LEU A 407 18.93 8.30 -0.24
CA LEU A 407 18.48 9.27 0.77
C LEU A 407 17.26 10.03 0.22
N THR A 408 16.16 10.06 0.96
CA THR A 408 14.91 10.56 0.39
C THR A 408 13.91 11.06 1.45
N VAL A 409 12.73 11.45 0.99
CA VAL A 409 11.58 11.86 1.82
C VAL A 409 10.37 10.95 1.52
N PRO A 410 9.36 10.85 2.41
CA PRO A 410 8.27 9.90 2.29
C PRO A 410 7.56 9.92 0.92
N ARG A 411 7.28 11.14 0.41
CA ARG A 411 6.59 11.30 -0.87
C ARG A 411 7.34 10.70 -2.07
N LEU A 412 8.67 10.77 -2.07
CA LEU A 412 9.50 10.21 -3.14
C LEU A 412 9.82 8.73 -2.93
N ALA A 413 9.85 8.28 -1.67
CA ALA A 413 10.03 6.86 -1.32
C ALA A 413 8.85 5.99 -1.73
N LYS A 414 7.65 6.59 -1.82
CA LYS A 414 6.41 5.87 -2.11
C LYS A 414 6.52 5.00 -3.36
N GLY A 415 6.05 3.74 -3.24
CA GLY A 415 6.12 2.72 -4.27
C GLY A 415 7.47 2.02 -4.41
N ASN A 416 8.59 2.61 -3.98
CA ASN A 416 9.90 1.98 -3.99
C ASN A 416 10.15 1.22 -2.68
N GLU A 417 10.76 0.06 -2.76
CA GLU A 417 10.97 -0.83 -1.62
C GLU A 417 12.39 -1.40 -1.65
N VAL A 418 13.02 -1.45 -0.48
CA VAL A 418 14.38 -2.00 -0.30
C VAL A 418 14.42 -2.95 0.91
N PRO A 419 15.44 -3.80 1.02
CA PRO A 419 15.60 -4.68 2.17
C PRO A 419 15.68 -3.97 3.51
N ILE A 420 16.38 -2.84 3.59
CA ILE A 420 16.65 -2.11 4.85
C ILE A 420 16.24 -0.65 4.71
N VAL A 421 15.43 -0.18 5.64
CA VAL A 421 15.00 1.23 5.69
C VAL A 421 15.36 1.86 7.02
N PHE A 422 16.00 3.01 6.95
CA PHE A 422 16.16 3.92 8.09
C PHE A 422 15.13 5.05 7.96
N VAL A 423 14.35 5.27 9.02
CA VAL A 423 13.39 6.37 9.12
C VAL A 423 13.85 7.25 10.26
N ILE A 424 14.27 8.47 9.94
CA ILE A 424 14.79 9.45 10.91
C ILE A 424 13.81 10.60 11.08
N GLY A 425 13.90 11.30 12.22
CA GLY A 425 12.99 12.41 12.53
C GLY A 425 11.58 11.95 12.88
N GLY A 426 11.44 10.77 13.47
CA GLY A 426 10.13 10.19 13.81
C GLY A 426 9.31 11.06 14.75
N GLU A 427 9.94 11.83 15.62
CA GLU A 427 9.30 12.77 16.55
C GLU A 427 8.53 13.90 15.84
N THR A 428 8.84 14.18 14.58
CA THR A 428 8.19 15.24 13.81
C THR A 428 6.70 15.01 13.59
N ILE A 429 6.21 13.77 13.70
CA ILE A 429 4.77 13.45 13.59
C ILE A 429 3.92 14.12 14.67
N TYR A 430 4.53 14.52 15.80
CA TYR A 430 3.83 15.20 16.91
C TYR A 430 3.79 16.73 16.77
N GLY A 431 4.49 17.29 15.79
CA GLY A 431 4.51 18.74 15.53
C GLY A 431 3.25 19.28 14.84
N ALA A 432 2.39 18.43 14.31
CA ALA A 432 1.18 18.83 13.60
C ALA A 432 0.03 19.20 14.55
N THR A 433 -0.69 20.29 14.24
CA THR A 433 -1.78 20.80 15.09
C THR A 433 -3.17 20.45 14.60
N SER A 434 -3.41 20.48 13.29
CA SER A 434 -4.71 20.09 12.72
C SER A 434 -4.81 18.56 12.54
N LEU A 435 -6.03 18.01 12.61
CA LEU A 435 -6.25 16.58 12.42
C LEU A 435 -5.80 16.09 11.04
N ALA A 436 -6.06 16.89 9.98
CA ALA A 436 -5.60 16.58 8.62
C ALA A 436 -4.05 16.53 8.55
N SER A 437 -3.36 17.51 9.14
CA SER A 437 -1.89 17.50 9.19
C SER A 437 -1.35 16.34 10.02
N LYS A 438 -1.97 16.01 11.17
CA LYS A 438 -1.62 14.84 11.98
C LYS A 438 -1.74 13.55 11.16
N ARG A 439 -2.85 13.38 10.42
CA ARG A 439 -3.06 12.23 9.53
C ARG A 439 -1.95 12.12 8.48
N LEU A 440 -1.62 13.21 7.80
CA LEU A 440 -0.57 13.21 6.77
C LEU A 440 0.82 12.87 7.33
N CYS A 441 1.17 13.39 8.51
CA CYS A 441 2.42 13.05 9.18
C CYS A 441 2.47 11.55 9.55
N ARG A 442 1.38 11.00 10.09
CA ARG A 442 1.27 9.59 10.43
C ARG A 442 1.28 8.68 9.20
N ASN A 443 0.59 9.08 8.14
CA ASN A 443 0.66 8.37 6.86
C ASN A 443 2.08 8.40 6.28
N SER A 444 2.81 9.50 6.44
CA SER A 444 4.22 9.61 6.02
C SER A 444 5.10 8.62 6.77
N LEU A 445 4.89 8.43 8.07
CA LEU A 445 5.59 7.42 8.86
C LEU A 445 5.18 6.00 8.41
N PHE A 446 3.88 5.72 8.25
CA PHE A 446 3.38 4.44 7.72
C PHE A 446 4.02 4.10 6.36
N ILE A 447 4.00 5.04 5.42
CA ILE A 447 4.61 4.87 4.10
C ILE A 447 6.10 4.54 4.26
N SER A 448 6.83 5.29 5.09
CA SER A 448 8.27 5.14 5.25
C SER A 448 8.64 3.76 5.82
N LEU A 449 8.00 3.33 6.89
CA LEU A 449 8.25 2.02 7.49
C LEU A 449 7.92 0.87 6.52
N THR A 450 6.82 0.98 5.80
CA THR A 450 6.38 -0.05 4.85
C THR A 450 7.22 -0.13 3.58
N ARG A 451 8.27 0.70 3.41
CA ARG A 451 9.28 0.52 2.35
C ARG A 451 10.25 -0.62 2.64
N ALA A 452 10.30 -1.08 3.91
CA ALA A 452 11.20 -2.16 4.31
C ALA A 452 10.65 -3.53 3.91
N LYS A 453 11.44 -4.30 3.16
CA LYS A 453 11.16 -5.71 2.87
C LYS A 453 11.65 -6.65 3.97
N GLY A 454 12.56 -6.20 4.82
CA GLY A 454 13.16 -6.99 5.89
C GLY A 454 13.25 -6.21 7.19
N TRP A 455 14.11 -5.22 7.25
CA TRP A 455 14.42 -4.49 8.47
C TRP A 455 14.09 -3.01 8.36
N ALA A 456 13.43 -2.48 9.39
CA ALA A 456 13.18 -1.06 9.57
C ALA A 456 13.89 -0.57 10.83
N PHE A 457 14.54 0.59 10.75
CA PHE A 457 15.18 1.31 11.83
C PHE A 457 14.48 2.66 11.96
N LEU A 458 13.67 2.83 13.02
CA LEU A 458 12.99 4.09 13.32
C LEU A 458 13.76 4.83 14.39
N SER A 459 14.02 6.10 14.19
CA SER A 459 14.63 6.94 15.21
C SER A 459 13.96 8.32 15.30
N GLY A 460 14.22 8.98 16.43
CA GLY A 460 13.80 10.33 16.70
C GLY A 460 14.75 11.02 17.67
N ALA A 461 14.68 12.34 17.73
CA ALA A 461 15.58 13.16 18.55
C ALA A 461 14.86 14.33 19.22
N GLY A 462 15.45 14.83 20.32
CA GLY A 462 14.97 16.01 21.05
C GLY A 462 13.69 15.80 21.85
N ASP A 463 13.01 16.90 22.19
CA ASP A 463 11.94 16.92 23.20
C ASP A 463 10.74 16.00 22.88
N ASN A 464 10.35 15.90 21.63
CA ASN A 464 9.22 15.05 21.22
C ASN A 464 9.61 13.56 21.04
N ALA A 465 10.89 13.22 21.11
CA ALA A 465 11.35 11.83 20.96
C ALA A 465 10.80 10.92 22.07
N GLN A 466 10.54 11.47 23.26
CA GLN A 466 9.93 10.71 24.35
C GLN A 466 8.49 10.27 23.99
N TYR A 467 7.69 11.12 23.33
CA TYR A 467 6.35 10.73 22.86
C TYR A 467 6.42 9.60 21.84
N LEU A 468 7.41 9.66 20.93
CA LEU A 468 7.63 8.60 19.95
C LEU A 468 8.00 7.28 20.64
N LYS A 469 8.85 7.36 21.67
CA LYS A 469 9.26 6.20 22.47
C LYS A 469 8.07 5.59 23.22
N ASP A 470 7.29 6.39 23.91
CA ASP A 470 6.15 5.92 24.69
C ASP A 470 5.11 5.23 23.79
N GLU A 471 4.80 5.82 22.63
CA GLU A 471 3.89 5.20 21.64
C GLU A 471 4.48 3.90 21.08
N TYR A 472 5.79 3.87 20.75
CA TYR A 472 6.45 2.66 20.25
C TYR A 472 6.47 1.54 21.30
N ASP A 473 6.78 1.84 22.56
CA ASP A 473 6.84 0.88 23.64
C ASP A 473 5.44 0.26 23.90
N GLU A 474 4.38 1.05 23.84
CA GLU A 474 3.00 0.58 23.98
C GLU A 474 2.61 -0.37 22.81
N ILE A 475 2.96 -0.01 21.56
CA ILE A 475 2.77 -0.89 20.39
C ILE A 475 3.57 -2.19 20.54
N HIS A 476 4.84 -2.09 20.94
CA HIS A 476 5.73 -3.26 21.05
C HIS A 476 5.33 -4.22 22.16
N SER A 477 4.77 -3.70 23.27
CA SER A 477 4.31 -4.51 24.39
C SER A 477 3.14 -5.44 24.03
N SER A 478 2.35 -5.09 23.05
CA SER A 478 1.15 -5.80 22.63
C SER A 478 1.39 -6.99 21.65
N LYS A 479 2.66 -7.31 21.35
CA LYS A 479 3.06 -8.53 20.62
C LYS A 479 2.28 -8.85 19.34
N SER A 480 2.19 -7.90 18.42
CA SER A 480 1.49 -8.04 17.13
C SER A 480 -0.05 -8.12 17.23
N GLU A 481 -0.61 -7.66 18.33
CA GLU A 481 -2.04 -7.45 18.52
C GLU A 481 -2.29 -5.98 18.89
N PHE A 482 -3.41 -5.43 18.45
CA PHE A 482 -3.85 -4.10 18.90
C PHE A 482 -4.94 -4.27 19.94
N HIS A 483 -4.77 -3.60 21.09
CA HIS A 483 -5.77 -3.55 22.16
C HIS A 483 -6.12 -2.08 22.40
N PHE A 484 -7.33 -1.68 22.09
CA PHE A 484 -7.77 -0.30 22.30
C PHE A 484 -9.28 -0.23 22.54
N VAL A 485 -9.73 0.90 23.11
CA VAL A 485 -11.16 1.19 23.24
C VAL A 485 -11.62 1.90 21.98
N PHE A 486 -12.68 1.39 21.33
CA PHE A 486 -13.19 1.97 20.10
C PHE A 486 -13.71 3.40 20.36
N PRO A 487 -13.33 4.38 19.55
CA PRO A 487 -13.64 5.79 19.81
C PRO A 487 -15.15 6.08 19.91
N SER A 488 -15.46 7.13 20.65
CA SER A 488 -16.83 7.63 20.74
C SER A 488 -17.31 8.17 19.38
N GLU A 489 -18.62 8.24 19.20
CA GLU A 489 -19.23 8.77 17.98
C GLU A 489 -18.80 10.21 17.66
N GLN A 490 -18.59 11.01 18.71
CA GLN A 490 -18.14 12.39 18.61
C GLN A 490 -16.70 12.51 18.09
N GLU A 491 -15.81 11.59 18.51
CA GLU A 491 -14.42 11.52 18.02
C GLU A 491 -14.38 11.07 16.57
N ILE A 492 -15.17 10.03 16.22
CA ILE A 492 -15.25 9.48 14.87
C ILE A 492 -15.73 10.50 13.83
N GLN A 493 -16.60 11.45 14.19
CA GLN A 493 -17.11 12.48 13.27
C GLN A 493 -15.99 13.33 12.66
N ASN A 494 -14.88 13.50 13.38
CA ASN A 494 -13.75 14.30 12.96
C ASN A 494 -12.63 13.49 12.29
N MET A 495 -12.69 12.15 12.34
CA MET A 495 -11.67 11.26 11.78
C MET A 495 -11.91 10.97 10.30
N SER A 496 -10.84 10.67 9.57
CA SER A 496 -10.95 10.08 8.24
C SER A 496 -11.43 8.64 8.35
N LYS A 497 -12.49 8.31 7.62
CA LYS A 497 -13.08 6.96 7.59
C LYS A 497 -12.50 6.21 6.41
N LEU A 498 -11.85 5.10 6.71
CA LEU A 498 -11.31 4.19 5.71
C LEU A 498 -12.34 3.10 5.43
N ASP A 499 -12.66 2.92 4.17
CA ASP A 499 -13.67 1.95 3.73
C ASP A 499 -13.13 1.14 2.54
N TYR A 500 -12.83 -0.12 2.78
CA TYR A 500 -12.28 -1.04 1.79
C TYR A 500 -13.34 -1.94 1.16
N LEU A 501 -14.58 -1.93 1.65
CA LEU A 501 -15.67 -2.71 1.08
C LEU A 501 -16.64 -1.80 0.30
N LEU A 502 -17.15 -2.29 -0.82
CA LEU A 502 -18.28 -1.65 -1.49
C LEU A 502 -19.52 -1.72 -0.61
N LYS A 503 -20.39 -0.70 -0.68
CA LYS A 503 -21.65 -0.68 0.08
C LYS A 503 -22.52 -1.89 -0.21
N GLU A 504 -22.57 -2.35 -1.47
CA GLU A 504 -23.28 -3.57 -1.85
C GLU A 504 -22.69 -4.81 -1.23
N ASN A 505 -21.35 -4.89 -1.12
CA ASN A 505 -20.69 -6.00 -0.46
C ASN A 505 -21.04 -6.06 1.03
N LYS A 506 -21.17 -4.90 1.70
CA LYS A 506 -21.61 -4.85 3.10
C LYS A 506 -23.04 -5.33 3.27
N LEU A 507 -23.95 -4.92 2.37
CA LEU A 507 -25.34 -5.38 2.36
C LEU A 507 -25.45 -6.89 2.11
N GLU A 508 -24.69 -7.42 1.13
CA GLU A 508 -24.70 -8.85 0.81
C GLU A 508 -24.06 -9.69 1.92
N GLU A 509 -22.99 -9.21 2.59
CA GLU A 509 -22.41 -9.92 3.73
C GLU A 509 -23.40 -9.95 4.91
N THR A 510 -24.09 -8.84 5.15
CA THR A 510 -25.16 -8.79 6.16
C THR A 510 -26.32 -9.69 5.77
N GLN A 511 -26.74 -9.69 4.51
CA GLN A 511 -27.77 -10.57 3.98
C GLN A 511 -27.36 -12.04 4.06
N LYS A 512 -26.12 -12.36 3.71
CA LYS A 512 -25.59 -13.73 3.81
C LYS A 512 -25.55 -14.23 5.25
N LYS A 513 -25.15 -13.38 6.20
CA LYS A 513 -25.24 -13.70 7.64
C LYS A 513 -26.67 -13.94 8.07
N ALA A 514 -27.62 -13.14 7.59
CA ALA A 514 -29.07 -13.32 7.87
C ALA A 514 -29.60 -14.60 7.21
N ASP A 515 -29.19 -14.93 5.99
CA ASP A 515 -29.60 -16.15 5.26
C ASP A 515 -29.02 -17.41 5.93
N ASP A 516 -27.72 -17.38 6.33
CA ASP A 516 -27.08 -18.48 7.05
C ASP A 516 -27.78 -18.74 8.40
N LEU A 517 -28.20 -17.68 9.06
CA LEU A 517 -28.91 -17.75 10.33
C LEU A 517 -30.36 -18.25 10.15
N SER A 518 -31.05 -17.80 9.08
CA SER A 518 -32.38 -18.32 8.71
C SER A 518 -32.33 -19.82 8.42
N LYS A 519 -31.27 -20.26 7.73
CA LYS A 519 -31.04 -21.67 7.45
C LYS A 519 -30.77 -22.50 8.72
N MET A 520 -29.96 -21.93 9.65
CA MET A 520 -29.79 -22.54 10.98
C MET A 520 -31.11 -22.67 11.74
N LEU A 521 -31.99 -21.69 11.65
CA LEU A 521 -33.32 -21.75 12.28
C LEU A 521 -34.22 -22.82 11.64
N GLU A 522 -34.21 -22.96 10.31
CA GLU A 522 -34.91 -24.03 9.60
C GLU A 522 -34.38 -25.42 9.99
N ASP A 523 -33.04 -25.57 10.09
CA ASP A 523 -32.44 -26.82 10.54
C ASP A 523 -32.83 -27.17 11.99
N ILE A 524 -32.92 -26.16 12.88
CA ILE A 524 -33.38 -26.32 14.26
C ILE A 524 -34.85 -26.71 14.29
N GLU A 525 -35.73 -26.09 13.50
CA GLU A 525 -37.15 -26.48 13.40
C GLU A 525 -37.31 -27.90 12.83
N GLN A 526 -36.47 -28.32 11.87
CA GLN A 526 -36.46 -29.70 11.40
C GLN A 526 -36.01 -30.69 12.46
N LEU A 527 -35.00 -30.36 13.26
CA LEU A 527 -34.54 -31.16 14.39
C LEU A 527 -35.62 -31.27 15.49
N GLU A 528 -36.37 -30.19 15.74
CA GLU A 528 -37.54 -30.22 16.65
C GLU A 528 -38.66 -31.13 16.13
N ARG A 529 -38.93 -31.10 14.81
CA ARG A 529 -39.95 -31.99 14.17
C ARG A 529 -39.52 -33.45 14.21
N LEU A 530 -38.21 -33.75 14.20
CA LEU A 530 -37.69 -35.10 14.34
C LEU A 530 -37.61 -35.58 15.79
N LYS A 531 -38.12 -34.83 16.77
CA LYS A 531 -38.11 -35.15 18.23
C LYS A 531 -36.71 -35.43 18.79
N LEU A 532 -35.66 -34.88 18.19
CA LEU A 532 -34.34 -34.85 18.77
C LEU A 532 -34.32 -33.75 19.82
N VAL A 533 -34.30 -34.14 21.10
CA VAL A 533 -34.49 -33.28 22.28
C VAL A 533 -33.30 -32.33 22.44
N LEU A 534 -33.50 -31.08 22.07
CA LEU A 534 -32.70 -29.97 22.61
C LEU A 534 -33.20 -29.72 24.04
N ASP A 535 -32.28 -29.51 24.99
CA ASP A 535 -32.67 -29.12 26.35
C ASP A 535 -33.34 -27.73 26.36
N ASP A 536 -34.16 -27.48 27.36
CA ASP A 536 -34.95 -26.25 27.44
C ASP A 536 -34.09 -24.98 27.50
N ALA A 537 -32.88 -25.04 28.05
CA ALA A 537 -31.95 -23.90 28.14
C ALA A 537 -31.38 -23.53 26.77
N THR A 538 -31.03 -24.52 25.96
CA THR A 538 -30.55 -24.31 24.58
C THR A 538 -31.66 -23.78 23.68
N ARG A 539 -32.89 -24.26 23.88
CA ARG A 539 -34.11 -23.82 23.16
C ARG A 539 -34.44 -22.36 23.43
N GLU A 540 -34.42 -21.93 24.70
CA GLU A 540 -34.64 -20.52 25.07
C GLU A 540 -33.57 -19.59 24.56
N ARG A 541 -32.30 -19.98 24.62
CA ARG A 541 -31.16 -19.19 24.11
C ARG A 541 -31.24 -18.98 22.60
N LEU A 542 -31.67 -19.98 21.83
CA LEU A 542 -31.88 -19.88 20.39
C LEU A 542 -33.08 -19.00 20.04
N LYS A 543 -34.15 -19.00 20.86
CA LYS A 543 -35.30 -18.10 20.71
C LYS A 543 -34.93 -16.64 21.04
N GLU A 544 -34.05 -16.41 21.99
CA GLU A 544 -33.51 -15.06 22.28
C GLU A 544 -32.67 -14.55 21.13
N LEU A 545 -31.75 -15.34 20.63
CA LEU A 545 -30.93 -15.00 19.45
C LEU A 545 -31.78 -14.70 18.21
N ALA A 546 -32.89 -15.42 18.02
CA ALA A 546 -33.82 -15.18 16.90
C ALA A 546 -34.69 -13.93 17.06
N LYS A 547 -34.77 -13.32 18.25
CA LYS A 547 -35.49 -12.06 18.50
C LYS A 547 -34.59 -10.82 18.39
N GLU A 548 -33.27 -11.02 18.48
CA GLU A 548 -32.26 -9.95 18.38
C GLU A 548 -31.89 -9.67 16.93
N ILE A 549 -32.42 -10.41 15.96
CA ILE A 549 -32.28 -10.28 14.51
C ILE A 549 -33.56 -9.72 13.94
#